data_58fc46aa4ba1f654d2ef8854f15cbbc5
#
_entry.id   58fc46aa4ba1f654d2ef8854f15cbbc5
#
_cell.length_a   1.000
_cell.length_b   1.000
_cell.length_c   1.000
_cell.angle_alpha   90.00
_cell.angle_beta   90.00
_cell.angle_gamma   90.00
#
_symmetry.space_group_name_H-M   'P 1'
#
loop_
_entity.id
_entity.type
_entity.pdbx_description
1 polymer ?
#
loop_
_entity_poly.entity_id
_entity_poly.type
_entity_poly.pdbx_seq_one_letter_code
_entity_poly.pdbx_strand_id
1 'polypeptide(L)'
;PFCLEIHSNKTKKSAVISQLKETTEIIRQTPPEEFKKEAERLLNLRAELNQYIEALHKEYPFGVSLYDAIIHYQSVDVEPCFEIPQPYLDTLDKDTFAQWEEAIESLVRTANACGHPYRHPLTGISISEYSSAGKEEASQLLTAFIVLLNTIRQKLDVFSVLLKDTDIHPTRKDFQTIACIIRRILDIPELTPRLLTLPLLNETLNEYREVVVHGQKRDEQRKEIEAGFTKEILSIDAKQMVAEWNRVSDQWFLPRYFGQRKIKKAINIYALKTIETKDIKPLLHRIIRYQEEEDAVQKYTDQLPSLFGRFGKNEDWTVIEQIINDMASLHSHLLNYAKDIAKVSQIKQNLSVQLTEGIQTFKDIHAHSFNELYQLSDTLTVIEKKLSGTLGISTEELYTSSADWITIALSKAQTWKDNLDKLKDCYQWLQAYQTLNKLGIGFVATEYKEKNIPTDQLTDIFCKSFYQAVIQYIIAKEPTLELFNGKIFNDIIAKY
;
A
#
# COMPACT_ATOMS: atom_id res chain seq x y z
N PRO A 1 35.27 -61.01 61.73
CA PRO A 1 36.23 -60.86 60.61
C PRO A 1 35.97 -61.96 59.64
N PHE A 2 35.54 -61.57 58.42
CA PHE A 2 35.05 -62.50 57.34
C PHE A 2 36.12 -62.74 56.28
N CYS A 3 37.40 -62.42 56.59
CA CYS A 3 38.48 -62.65 55.66
C CYS A 3 39.41 -63.78 56.20
N LEU A 4 39.66 -64.77 55.32
CA LEU A 4 40.62 -65.77 55.56
C LEU A 4 42.01 -65.32 55.11
N GLU A 5 42.93 -65.19 56.05
CA GLU A 5 44.29 -64.71 55.75
C GLU A 5 45.11 -65.92 55.30
N ILE A 6 45.32 -66.09 53.96
CA ILE A 6 45.99 -67.29 53.38
C ILE A 6 47.48 -67.08 53.11
N HIS A 7 47.96 -65.81 53.12
CA HIS A 7 49.27 -65.36 52.64
C HIS A 7 50.33 -65.03 53.69
N SER A 8 50.15 -65.40 54.87
CA SER A 8 51.18 -65.14 55.80
C SER A 8 51.99 -66.42 56.14
N ASN A 9 53.33 -66.31 55.95
CA ASN A 9 54.28 -67.31 56.47
C ASN A 9 54.21 -67.46 58.00
N LYS A 10 53.33 -66.73 58.65
CA LYS A 10 53.13 -66.74 60.08
C LYS A 10 51.89 -67.46 60.54
N THR A 11 51.02 -67.86 59.61
CA THR A 11 49.79 -68.60 59.92
C THR A 11 50.00 -70.10 59.88
N LYS A 12 49.88 -70.75 60.98
CA LYS A 12 50.00 -72.23 61.04
C LYS A 12 48.87 -72.89 60.25
N LYS A 13 49.18 -73.95 59.48
CA LYS A 13 48.22 -74.76 58.71
C LYS A 13 47.03 -75.17 59.53
N SER A 14 47.25 -75.51 60.85
CA SER A 14 46.19 -75.86 61.75
C SER A 14 45.20 -74.79 62.09
N ALA A 15 45.67 -73.51 62.17
CA ALA A 15 44.81 -72.34 62.35
C ALA A 15 43.92 -72.07 61.17
N VAL A 16 44.43 -72.20 59.94
CA VAL A 16 43.65 -72.09 58.71
C VAL A 16 42.55 -73.17 58.58
N ILE A 17 42.91 -74.44 58.93
CA ILE A 17 41.96 -75.53 58.93
C ILE A 17 40.89 -75.34 60.00
N SER A 18 41.27 -74.89 61.25
CA SER A 18 40.29 -74.53 62.26
C SER A 18 39.31 -73.44 61.81
N GLN A 19 39.83 -72.39 61.25
CA GLN A 19 39.03 -71.28 60.73
C GLN A 19 38.07 -71.70 59.56
N LEU A 20 38.55 -72.60 58.69
CA LEU A 20 37.70 -73.22 57.63
C LEU A 20 36.62 -74.06 58.24
N LYS A 21 36.96 -74.90 59.33
CA LYS A 21 35.99 -75.69 60.01
C LYS A 21 34.90 -74.86 60.69
N GLU A 22 35.33 -73.80 61.37
CA GLU A 22 34.42 -72.81 62.02
C GLU A 22 33.51 -72.19 61.01
N THR A 23 34.02 -71.87 59.82
CA THR A 23 33.25 -71.23 58.72
C THR A 23 32.20 -72.19 58.13
N THR A 24 32.48 -73.51 58.11
CA THR A 24 31.50 -74.53 57.63
C THR A 24 30.44 -74.81 58.70
N GLU A 25 30.70 -74.57 59.98
CA GLU A 25 29.74 -74.73 61.06
C GLU A 25 28.87 -73.49 61.29
N ILE A 26 29.18 -72.35 60.66
CA ILE A 26 28.33 -71.21 60.70
C ILE A 26 27.02 -71.46 59.98
N ILE A 27 25.95 -71.52 60.75
CA ILE A 27 24.60 -71.66 60.21
C ILE A 27 24.35 -70.42 59.36
N ARG A 28 24.04 -70.64 58.06
CA ARG A 28 23.59 -69.56 57.21
C ARG A 28 22.34 -68.92 57.81
N GLN A 29 22.55 -67.76 58.45
CA GLN A 29 21.40 -67.02 58.92
C GLN A 29 20.72 -66.40 57.71
N THR A 30 19.42 -66.57 57.59
CA THR A 30 18.60 -65.90 56.61
C THR A 30 18.70 -64.40 56.93
N PRO A 31 19.06 -63.51 55.98
CA PRO A 31 19.09 -62.13 56.26
C PRO A 31 17.75 -61.66 56.86
N PRO A 32 17.77 -60.75 57.86
CA PRO A 32 16.53 -60.24 58.43
C PRO A 32 15.65 -59.64 57.30
N GLU A 33 14.34 -59.83 57.41
CA GLU A 33 13.40 -59.35 56.40
C GLU A 33 13.56 -57.81 56.16
N GLU A 34 13.90 -57.06 57.19
CA GLU A 34 14.21 -55.66 57.09
C GLU A 34 15.42 -55.38 56.19
N PHE A 35 16.47 -56.22 56.27
CA PHE A 35 17.62 -56.09 55.37
C PHE A 35 17.25 -56.34 53.90
N LYS A 36 16.38 -57.31 53.64
CA LYS A 36 15.90 -57.57 52.29
C LYS A 36 15.09 -56.39 51.76
N LYS A 37 14.18 -55.86 52.58
CA LYS A 37 13.39 -54.68 52.24
C LYS A 37 14.27 -53.45 51.95
N GLU A 38 15.26 -53.17 52.79
CA GLU A 38 16.18 -52.05 52.57
C GLU A 38 17.10 -52.29 51.36
N ALA A 39 17.54 -53.54 51.10
CA ALA A 39 18.30 -53.86 49.88
C ALA A 39 17.46 -53.69 48.60
N GLU A 40 16.19 -54.12 48.60
CA GLU A 40 15.25 -53.87 47.51
C GLU A 40 14.99 -52.39 47.35
N ARG A 41 14.78 -51.62 48.42
CA ARG A 41 14.62 -50.18 48.38
C ARG A 41 15.85 -49.48 47.79
N LEU A 42 17.06 -49.87 48.17
CA LEU A 42 18.30 -49.36 47.61
C LEU A 42 18.46 -49.67 46.13
N LEU A 43 18.06 -50.86 45.70
CA LEU A 43 18.08 -51.23 44.29
C LEU A 43 17.09 -50.39 43.47
N ASN A 44 15.88 -50.15 43.99
CA ASN A 44 14.90 -49.31 43.35
C ASN A 44 15.37 -47.86 43.28
N LEU A 45 15.85 -47.28 44.39
CA LEU A 45 16.42 -45.92 44.42
C LEU A 45 17.60 -45.78 43.47
N ARG A 46 18.46 -46.80 43.37
CA ARG A 46 19.56 -46.79 42.37
C ARG A 46 19.06 -46.81 40.95
N ALA A 47 18.02 -47.60 40.69
CA ALA A 47 17.41 -47.65 39.35
C ALA A 47 16.77 -46.28 38.99
N GLU A 48 16.01 -45.68 39.91
CA GLU A 48 15.41 -44.38 39.75
C GLU A 48 16.49 -43.28 39.54
N LEU A 49 17.57 -43.28 40.30
CA LEU A 49 18.69 -42.38 40.17
C LEU A 49 19.39 -42.55 38.81
N ASN A 50 19.60 -43.80 38.36
CA ASN A 50 20.21 -44.05 37.07
C ASN A 50 19.31 -43.52 35.93
N GLN A 51 18.00 -43.77 36.00
CA GLN A 51 17.04 -43.22 35.03
C GLN A 51 17.05 -41.69 35.01
N TYR A 52 17.13 -41.07 36.21
CA TYR A 52 17.21 -39.61 36.29
C TYR A 52 18.52 -39.09 35.67
N ILE A 53 19.67 -39.72 35.92
CA ILE A 53 20.96 -39.31 35.35
C ILE A 53 20.94 -39.54 33.81
N GLU A 54 20.39 -40.68 33.34
CA GLU A 54 20.23 -40.94 31.93
C GLU A 54 19.36 -39.87 31.26
N ALA A 55 18.23 -39.49 31.86
CA ALA A 55 17.35 -38.42 31.37
C ALA A 55 18.05 -37.05 31.37
N LEU A 56 18.84 -36.75 32.38
CA LEU A 56 19.59 -35.49 32.53
C LEU A 56 20.64 -35.30 31.40
N HIS A 57 21.30 -36.41 30.99
CA HIS A 57 22.36 -36.42 29.97
C HIS A 57 21.90 -36.89 28.61
N LYS A 58 20.61 -37.18 28.43
CA LYS A 58 20.04 -37.59 27.15
C LYS A 58 20.18 -36.41 26.14
N GLU A 59 20.90 -36.64 25.05
CA GLU A 59 21.05 -35.69 23.97
C GLU A 59 19.80 -35.67 23.11
N TYR A 60 19.30 -34.47 22.82
CA TYR A 60 18.16 -34.21 21.96
C TYR A 60 18.59 -33.86 20.52
N PRO A 61 17.69 -33.89 19.51
CA PRO A 61 18.06 -33.64 18.12
C PRO A 61 18.77 -32.31 17.88
N PHE A 62 18.49 -31.30 18.68
CA PHE A 62 19.15 -30.00 18.65
C PHE A 62 20.57 -29.99 19.25
N GLY A 63 21.11 -31.16 19.64
CA GLY A 63 22.53 -31.36 20.01
C GLY A 63 22.89 -31.04 21.45
N VAL A 64 21.93 -30.88 22.37
CA VAL A 64 22.20 -30.62 23.80
C VAL A 64 21.33 -31.50 24.71
N SER A 65 21.89 -31.85 25.87
CA SER A 65 21.15 -32.47 26.99
C SER A 65 20.57 -31.40 27.93
N LEU A 66 19.72 -31.82 28.87
CA LEU A 66 19.26 -30.88 29.92
C LEU A 66 20.44 -30.35 30.74
N TYR A 67 21.43 -31.18 31.05
CA TYR A 67 22.63 -30.76 31.75
C TYR A 67 23.40 -29.69 31.03
N ASP A 68 23.64 -29.87 29.71
CA ASP A 68 24.34 -28.90 28.89
C ASP A 68 23.55 -27.59 28.79
N ALA A 69 22.21 -27.69 28.59
CA ALA A 69 21.33 -26.53 28.50
C ALA A 69 21.38 -25.67 29.80
N ILE A 70 21.44 -26.30 30.99
CA ILE A 70 21.56 -25.60 32.26
C ILE A 70 22.92 -24.89 32.38
N ILE A 71 24.01 -25.56 31.99
CA ILE A 71 25.34 -24.96 32.01
C ILE A 71 25.39 -23.75 31.09
N HIS A 72 24.92 -23.87 29.86
CA HIS A 72 24.89 -22.76 28.91
C HIS A 72 23.99 -21.61 29.41
N TYR A 73 22.79 -21.94 29.96
CA TYR A 73 21.91 -20.93 30.55
C TYR A 73 22.58 -20.13 31.69
N GLN A 74 23.39 -20.79 32.50
CA GLN A 74 24.08 -20.15 33.64
C GLN A 74 25.35 -19.40 33.22
N SER A 75 25.97 -19.77 32.12
CA SER A 75 27.24 -19.16 31.67
C SER A 75 27.09 -17.70 31.21
N VAL A 76 25.87 -17.23 30.97
CA VAL A 76 25.58 -15.90 30.44
C VAL A 76 24.84 -15.07 31.51
N ASP A 77 25.37 -13.89 31.84
CA ASP A 77 24.80 -12.97 32.86
C ASP A 77 23.93 -11.88 32.18
N VAL A 78 22.82 -12.29 31.54
CA VAL A 78 21.79 -11.41 30.96
C VAL A 78 20.42 -11.98 31.31
N GLU A 79 19.35 -11.17 31.17
CA GLU A 79 17.99 -11.68 31.30
C GLU A 79 17.47 -12.18 29.95
N PRO A 80 16.83 -13.36 29.91
CA PRO A 80 16.20 -13.86 28.70
C PRO A 80 14.99 -13.00 28.35
N CYS A 81 14.82 -12.65 27.05
CA CYS A 81 13.71 -11.82 26.65
C CYS A 81 12.97 -12.32 25.39
N PHE A 82 13.51 -13.32 24.70
CA PHE A 82 12.84 -13.90 23.53
C PHE A 82 11.95 -15.07 23.95
N GLU A 83 10.73 -15.10 23.41
CA GLU A 83 9.85 -16.27 23.51
C GLU A 83 10.08 -17.19 22.30
N ILE A 84 10.70 -18.35 22.53
CA ILE A 84 10.91 -19.34 21.47
C ILE A 84 9.75 -20.36 21.53
N PRO A 85 8.86 -20.39 20.51
CA PRO A 85 7.72 -21.28 20.52
C PRO A 85 8.12 -22.76 20.50
N GLN A 86 7.47 -23.60 21.29
CA GLN A 86 7.76 -25.03 21.38
C GLN A 86 7.78 -25.76 20.01
N PRO A 87 6.89 -25.48 19.03
CA PRO A 87 6.94 -26.13 17.73
C PRO A 87 8.28 -26.00 16.98
N TYR A 88 9.06 -24.96 17.25
CA TYR A 88 10.40 -24.85 16.68
C TYR A 88 11.34 -25.91 17.23
N LEU A 89 11.26 -26.20 18.53
CA LEU A 89 12.11 -27.22 19.19
C LEU A 89 11.74 -28.65 18.78
N ASP A 90 10.51 -28.90 18.35
CA ASP A 90 10.07 -30.22 17.87
C ASP A 90 10.76 -30.63 16.54
N THR A 91 11.14 -29.66 15.71
CA THR A 91 11.73 -29.88 14.38
C THR A 91 13.19 -29.45 14.28
N LEU A 92 13.74 -28.82 15.34
CA LEU A 92 15.08 -28.29 15.36
C LEU A 92 16.12 -29.41 15.49
N ASP A 93 17.11 -29.40 14.61
CA ASP A 93 18.31 -30.20 14.72
C ASP A 93 19.55 -29.34 14.99
N LYS A 94 20.67 -30.00 15.26
CA LYS A 94 21.93 -29.36 15.59
C LYS A 94 22.45 -28.44 14.49
N ASP A 95 22.27 -28.84 13.24
CA ASP A 95 22.76 -28.06 12.09
C ASP A 95 21.92 -26.79 11.87
N THR A 96 20.62 -26.91 12.03
CA THR A 96 19.69 -25.75 11.98
C THR A 96 19.94 -24.77 13.12
N PHE A 97 20.22 -25.27 14.34
CA PHE A 97 20.56 -24.41 15.46
C PHE A 97 21.87 -23.65 15.22
N ALA A 98 22.89 -24.33 14.71
CA ALA A 98 24.16 -23.66 14.33
C ALA A 98 23.95 -22.57 13.26
N GLN A 99 23.03 -22.80 12.30
CA GLN A 99 22.66 -21.76 11.31
C GLN A 99 21.96 -20.57 11.96
N TRP A 100 21.15 -20.79 12.99
CA TRP A 100 20.52 -19.73 13.76
C TRP A 100 21.57 -18.88 14.47
N GLU A 101 22.51 -19.51 15.17
CA GLU A 101 23.60 -18.81 15.87
C GLU A 101 24.44 -17.97 14.89
N GLU A 102 24.87 -18.56 13.76
CA GLU A 102 25.64 -17.85 12.73
C GLU A 102 24.85 -16.66 12.15
N ALA A 103 23.54 -16.84 11.92
CA ALA A 103 22.70 -15.76 11.38
C ALA A 103 22.54 -14.61 12.38
N ILE A 104 22.41 -14.90 13.68
CA ILE A 104 22.33 -13.87 14.73
C ILE A 104 23.68 -13.16 14.91
N GLU A 105 24.78 -13.89 14.92
CA GLU A 105 26.12 -13.29 14.94
C GLU A 105 26.36 -12.38 13.73
N SER A 106 25.90 -12.80 12.55
CA SER A 106 25.96 -12.00 11.33
C SER A 106 25.11 -10.74 11.45
N LEU A 107 23.91 -10.84 12.05
CA LEU A 107 23.04 -9.68 12.31
C LEU A 107 23.76 -8.69 13.28
N VAL A 108 24.31 -9.18 14.38
CA VAL A 108 25.04 -8.37 15.36
C VAL A 108 26.24 -7.67 14.73
N ARG A 109 27.04 -8.42 13.97
CA ARG A 109 28.23 -7.87 13.29
C ARG A 109 27.87 -6.77 12.30
N THR A 110 26.83 -7.00 11.49
CA THR A 110 26.38 -6.00 10.50
C THR A 110 25.66 -4.82 11.17
N ALA A 111 24.92 -5.04 12.26
CA ALA A 111 24.32 -3.99 13.04
C ALA A 111 25.39 -3.07 13.70
N ASN A 112 26.47 -3.63 14.21
CA ASN A 112 27.60 -2.85 14.74
C ASN A 112 28.30 -2.03 13.64
N ALA A 113 28.46 -2.59 12.43
CA ALA A 113 29.08 -1.88 11.29
C ALA A 113 28.24 -0.70 10.81
N CYS A 114 26.91 -0.85 10.69
CA CYS A 114 26.04 0.24 10.27
C CYS A 114 25.62 1.20 11.39
N GLY A 115 25.97 0.89 12.64
CA GLY A 115 25.35 1.51 13.82
C GLY A 115 23.99 0.89 14.13
N HIS A 116 23.31 1.31 15.18
CA HIS A 116 22.02 0.70 15.53
C HIS A 116 21.02 0.84 14.39
N PRO A 117 20.56 -0.26 13.74
CA PRO A 117 19.87 -0.20 12.43
C PRO A 117 18.60 0.65 12.46
N TYR A 118 17.87 0.63 13.60
CA TYR A 118 16.60 1.37 13.74
C TYR A 118 16.79 2.84 14.12
N ARG A 119 18.02 3.26 14.40
CA ARG A 119 18.42 4.67 14.61
C ARG A 119 19.34 5.16 13.50
N HIS A 120 19.52 4.34 12.47
CA HIS A 120 20.41 4.66 11.36
C HIS A 120 19.83 5.80 10.52
N PRO A 121 20.65 6.75 10.05
CA PRO A 121 20.18 7.86 9.22
C PRO A 121 19.52 7.43 7.89
N LEU A 122 19.85 6.24 7.39
CA LEU A 122 19.22 5.66 6.18
C LEU A 122 17.98 4.83 6.48
N THR A 123 17.35 4.98 7.65
CA THR A 123 16.08 4.32 7.97
C THR A 123 15.02 4.67 6.92
N GLY A 124 14.29 3.66 6.43
CA GLY A 124 13.31 3.79 5.36
C GLY A 124 13.85 3.44 3.96
N ILE A 125 15.18 3.24 3.82
CA ILE A 125 15.79 2.74 2.58
C ILE A 125 15.82 1.20 2.62
N SER A 126 15.34 0.57 1.54
CA SER A 126 15.30 -0.89 1.38
C SER A 126 15.77 -1.30 -0.01
N ILE A 127 17.09 -1.34 -0.20
CA ILE A 127 17.66 -1.75 -1.48
C ILE A 127 17.75 -3.28 -1.58
N SER A 128 17.46 -3.82 -2.78
CA SER A 128 17.58 -5.25 -3.08
C SER A 128 18.98 -5.67 -3.44
N GLU A 129 19.79 -4.74 -3.99
CA GLU A 129 21.15 -4.97 -4.43
C GLU A 129 21.98 -3.69 -4.21
N TYR A 130 23.24 -3.86 -3.85
CA TYR A 130 24.19 -2.75 -3.72
C TYR A 130 25.19 -2.73 -4.90
N SER A 131 25.32 -1.56 -5.53
CA SER A 131 26.38 -1.28 -6.48
C SER A 131 26.88 0.17 -6.35
N SER A 132 28.12 0.42 -6.73
CA SER A 132 28.65 1.79 -6.74
C SER A 132 27.91 2.69 -7.73
N ALA A 133 27.45 2.14 -8.87
CA ALA A 133 26.62 2.85 -9.83
C ALA A 133 25.25 3.21 -9.26
N GLY A 134 24.60 2.27 -8.54
CA GLY A 134 23.33 2.53 -7.85
C GLY A 134 23.44 3.58 -6.75
N LYS A 135 24.55 3.59 -6.00
CA LYS A 135 24.84 4.66 -5.02
C LYS A 135 24.95 6.03 -5.70
N GLU A 136 25.64 6.13 -6.82
CA GLU A 136 25.79 7.38 -7.57
C GLU A 136 24.45 7.85 -8.14
N GLU A 137 23.66 6.94 -8.72
CA GLU A 137 22.30 7.22 -9.19
C GLU A 137 21.41 7.72 -8.05
N ALA A 138 21.46 7.07 -6.89
CA ALA A 138 20.73 7.50 -5.70
C ALA A 138 21.11 8.93 -5.26
N SER A 139 22.41 9.26 -5.31
CA SER A 139 22.91 10.62 -5.00
C SER A 139 22.35 11.68 -5.95
N GLN A 140 22.34 11.38 -7.25
CA GLN A 140 21.79 12.28 -8.27
C GLN A 140 20.27 12.44 -8.11
N LEU A 141 19.54 11.34 -7.89
CA LEU A 141 18.09 11.39 -7.66
C LEU A 141 17.71 12.17 -6.40
N LEU A 142 18.41 11.96 -5.28
CA LEU A 142 18.17 12.71 -4.05
C LEU A 142 18.48 14.20 -4.24
N THR A 143 19.55 14.53 -4.99
CA THR A 143 19.86 15.92 -5.31
C THR A 143 18.77 16.57 -6.16
N ALA A 144 18.30 15.88 -7.20
CA ALA A 144 17.21 16.37 -8.04
C ALA A 144 15.90 16.52 -7.24
N PHE A 145 15.61 15.60 -6.35
CA PHE A 145 14.44 15.64 -5.47
C PHE A 145 14.48 16.84 -4.52
N ILE A 146 15.62 17.11 -3.87
CA ILE A 146 15.81 18.25 -2.99
C ILE A 146 15.62 19.58 -3.74
N VAL A 147 16.20 19.71 -4.94
CA VAL A 147 16.05 20.91 -5.78
C VAL A 147 14.58 21.10 -6.17
N LEU A 148 13.93 20.02 -6.59
CA LEU A 148 12.52 20.05 -6.98
C LEU A 148 11.60 20.47 -5.82
N LEU A 149 11.77 19.89 -4.64
CA LEU A 149 10.98 20.26 -3.45
C LEU A 149 11.17 21.74 -3.05
N ASN A 150 12.39 22.24 -3.13
CA ASN A 150 12.66 23.68 -2.88
C ASN A 150 11.97 24.57 -3.92
N THR A 151 11.98 24.17 -5.20
CA THR A 151 11.28 24.90 -6.26
C THR A 151 9.77 24.89 -6.03
N ILE A 152 9.19 23.73 -5.70
CA ILE A 152 7.77 23.61 -5.36
C ILE A 152 7.43 24.55 -4.20
N ARG A 153 8.22 24.54 -3.12
CA ARG A 153 7.99 25.38 -1.94
C ARG A 153 7.93 26.87 -2.29
N GLN A 154 8.79 27.33 -3.23
CA GLN A 154 8.81 28.72 -3.69
C GLN A 154 7.62 29.09 -4.57
N LYS A 155 6.96 28.10 -5.18
CA LYS A 155 5.85 28.30 -6.11
C LYS A 155 4.48 28.02 -5.50
N LEU A 156 4.40 27.65 -4.23
CA LEU A 156 3.11 27.34 -3.57
C LEU A 156 2.18 28.56 -3.46
N ASP A 157 2.73 29.78 -3.45
CA ASP A 157 1.97 31.03 -3.45
C ASP A 157 1.08 31.20 -4.69
N VAL A 158 1.42 30.55 -5.82
CA VAL A 158 0.55 30.51 -7.01
C VAL A 158 -0.85 29.96 -6.67
N PHE A 159 -0.95 29.10 -5.65
CA PHE A 159 -2.24 28.58 -5.21
C PHE A 159 -3.15 29.65 -4.58
N SER A 160 -2.59 30.71 -4.01
CA SER A 160 -3.37 31.81 -3.45
C SER A 160 -4.26 32.51 -4.49
N VAL A 161 -3.85 32.45 -5.76
CA VAL A 161 -4.64 32.96 -6.90
C VAL A 161 -5.98 32.23 -7.01
N LEU A 162 -5.98 30.90 -6.79
CA LEU A 162 -7.19 30.06 -6.85
C LEU A 162 -7.98 30.09 -5.55
N LEU A 163 -7.28 30.02 -4.43
CA LEU A 163 -7.88 29.67 -3.15
C LEU A 163 -8.12 30.87 -2.24
N LYS A 164 -7.49 32.04 -2.52
CA LYS A 164 -7.50 33.25 -1.67
C LYS A 164 -7.19 32.98 -0.18
N ASP A 165 -6.62 31.84 0.14
CA ASP A 165 -6.28 31.46 1.49
C ASP A 165 -4.78 31.68 1.66
N THR A 166 -4.39 32.50 2.62
CA THR A 166 -2.99 32.84 2.89
C THR A 166 -2.25 31.74 3.64
N ASP A 167 -2.99 30.80 4.25
CA ASP A 167 -2.46 29.68 5.03
C ASP A 167 -2.62 28.33 4.29
N ILE A 168 -2.25 28.30 3.01
CA ILE A 168 -2.34 27.04 2.24
C ILE A 168 -1.09 26.21 2.50
N HIS A 169 -1.25 25.23 3.36
CA HIS A 169 -0.28 24.15 3.54
C HIS A 169 -0.90 22.84 2.98
N PRO A 170 -0.91 22.66 1.63
CA PRO A 170 -1.47 21.45 1.05
C PRO A 170 -0.65 20.23 1.48
N THR A 171 -1.31 19.13 1.79
CA THR A 171 -0.63 17.82 1.90
C THR A 171 -0.07 17.42 0.54
N ARG A 172 0.79 16.41 0.48
CA ARG A 172 1.30 15.89 -0.81
C ARG A 172 0.16 15.47 -1.76
N LYS A 173 -0.91 14.90 -1.22
CA LYS A 173 -2.10 14.51 -1.98
C LYS A 173 -2.88 15.71 -2.48
N ASP A 174 -3.02 16.73 -1.65
CA ASP A 174 -3.70 17.96 -2.03
C ASP A 174 -2.92 18.70 -3.14
N PHE A 175 -1.59 18.73 -3.06
CA PHE A 175 -0.74 19.30 -4.11
C PHE A 175 -1.01 18.68 -5.48
N GLN A 176 -1.09 17.35 -5.55
CA GLN A 176 -1.40 16.64 -6.79
C GLN A 176 -2.83 16.95 -7.29
N THR A 177 -3.80 17.02 -6.38
CA THR A 177 -5.19 17.36 -6.72
C THR A 177 -5.30 18.77 -7.26
N ILE A 178 -4.61 19.74 -6.64
CA ILE A 178 -4.58 21.13 -7.10
C ILE A 178 -3.90 21.25 -8.47
N ALA A 179 -2.82 20.51 -8.72
CA ALA A 179 -2.20 20.48 -10.05
C ALA A 179 -3.17 19.98 -11.13
N CYS A 180 -4.00 18.98 -10.82
CA CYS A 180 -5.07 18.51 -11.70
C CYS A 180 -6.15 19.58 -11.92
N ILE A 181 -6.55 20.32 -10.88
CA ILE A 181 -7.50 21.43 -10.97
C ILE A 181 -6.96 22.52 -11.91
N ILE A 182 -5.71 22.94 -11.71
CA ILE A 182 -5.03 23.92 -12.55
C ILE A 182 -5.02 23.47 -14.01
N ARG A 183 -4.65 22.24 -14.26
CA ARG A 183 -4.63 21.69 -15.62
C ARG A 183 -6.01 21.73 -16.26
N ARG A 184 -7.05 21.34 -15.54
CA ARG A 184 -8.43 21.41 -16.04
C ARG A 184 -8.87 22.82 -16.38
N ILE A 185 -8.56 23.81 -15.55
CA ILE A 185 -8.88 25.23 -15.85
C ILE A 185 -8.20 25.69 -17.13
N LEU A 186 -6.95 25.27 -17.37
CA LEU A 186 -6.22 25.63 -18.59
C LEU A 186 -6.77 24.92 -19.83
N ASP A 187 -7.27 23.70 -19.70
CA ASP A 187 -7.77 22.90 -20.84
C ASP A 187 -9.19 23.28 -21.26
N ILE A 188 -10.03 23.82 -20.33
CA ILE A 188 -11.42 24.21 -20.67
C ILE A 188 -11.42 25.29 -21.76
N PRO A 189 -12.11 25.07 -22.91
CA PRO A 189 -12.12 26.04 -24.02
C PRO A 189 -12.76 27.37 -23.67
N GLU A 190 -13.79 27.33 -22.83
CA GLU A 190 -14.52 28.50 -22.33
C GLU A 190 -15.00 28.24 -20.90
N LEU A 191 -14.85 29.21 -20.01
CA LEU A 191 -15.29 29.12 -18.63
C LEU A 191 -15.86 30.47 -18.19
N THR A 192 -17.19 30.56 -18.12
CA THR A 192 -17.87 31.78 -17.73
C THR A 192 -18.08 31.85 -16.21
N PRO A 193 -18.11 33.04 -15.61
CA PRO A 193 -18.47 33.22 -14.20
C PRO A 193 -19.82 32.56 -13.84
N ARG A 194 -20.79 32.64 -14.74
CA ARG A 194 -22.12 32.06 -14.54
C ARG A 194 -22.08 30.53 -14.49
N LEU A 195 -21.31 29.89 -15.37
CA LEU A 195 -21.16 28.41 -15.36
C LEU A 195 -20.53 27.92 -14.06
N LEU A 196 -19.55 28.63 -13.52
CA LEU A 196 -18.89 28.28 -12.25
C LEU A 196 -19.84 28.37 -11.06
N THR A 197 -20.71 29.36 -11.02
CA THR A 197 -21.56 29.68 -9.86
C THR A 197 -22.95 29.05 -9.93
N LEU A 198 -23.19 28.14 -10.89
CA LEU A 198 -24.46 27.44 -11.00
C LEU A 198 -24.79 26.67 -9.72
N PRO A 199 -25.97 26.91 -9.13
CA PRO A 199 -26.52 26.02 -8.12
C PRO A 199 -26.87 24.69 -8.80
N LEU A 200 -26.80 23.56 -8.08
CA LEU A 200 -27.16 22.23 -8.60
C LEU A 200 -26.42 21.89 -9.91
N LEU A 201 -25.12 22.14 -9.92
CA LEU A 201 -24.29 22.06 -11.16
C LEU A 201 -24.51 20.76 -11.93
N ASN A 202 -24.50 19.61 -11.26
CA ASN A 202 -24.59 18.31 -11.94
C ASN A 202 -25.95 18.11 -12.64
N GLU A 203 -27.03 18.56 -12.02
CA GLU A 203 -28.38 18.50 -12.60
C GLU A 203 -28.46 19.40 -13.83
N THR A 204 -27.98 20.62 -13.72
CA THR A 204 -27.94 21.59 -14.81
C THR A 204 -27.03 21.09 -15.95
N LEU A 205 -25.87 20.55 -15.66
CA LEU A 205 -24.99 19.99 -16.71
C LEU A 205 -25.66 18.80 -17.45
N ASN A 206 -26.42 17.95 -16.75
CA ASN A 206 -27.16 16.86 -17.39
C ASN A 206 -28.27 17.39 -18.31
N GLU A 207 -28.99 18.42 -17.89
CA GLU A 207 -29.99 19.09 -18.72
C GLU A 207 -29.37 19.63 -20.01
N TYR A 208 -28.21 20.32 -19.92
CA TYR A 208 -27.52 20.83 -21.11
C TYR A 208 -26.88 19.74 -21.99
N ARG A 209 -26.55 18.53 -21.43
CA ARG A 209 -26.18 17.40 -22.27
C ARG A 209 -27.32 16.95 -23.19
N GLU A 210 -28.54 16.96 -22.69
CA GLU A 210 -29.74 16.67 -23.49
C GLU A 210 -29.91 17.72 -24.58
N VAL A 211 -29.74 19.01 -24.27
CA VAL A 211 -29.76 20.11 -25.23
C VAL A 211 -28.72 19.92 -26.33
N VAL A 212 -27.49 19.50 -25.99
CA VAL A 212 -26.44 19.19 -26.98
C VAL A 212 -26.88 18.06 -27.92
N VAL A 213 -27.47 17.01 -27.41
CA VAL A 213 -27.97 15.88 -28.22
C VAL A 213 -29.06 16.35 -29.19
N HIS A 214 -30.00 17.18 -28.72
CA HIS A 214 -31.04 17.77 -29.56
C HIS A 214 -30.42 18.66 -30.63
N GLY A 215 -29.45 19.51 -30.28
CA GLY A 215 -28.76 20.38 -31.21
C GLY A 215 -27.99 19.62 -32.29
N GLN A 216 -27.26 18.57 -31.91
CA GLN A 216 -26.56 17.72 -32.89
C GLN A 216 -27.51 17.05 -33.86
N LYS A 217 -28.62 16.46 -33.36
CA LYS A 217 -29.63 15.84 -34.21
C LYS A 217 -30.31 16.87 -35.12
N ARG A 218 -30.64 18.05 -34.63
CA ARG A 218 -31.19 19.16 -35.40
C ARG A 218 -30.28 19.51 -36.58
N ASP A 219 -28.98 19.73 -36.29
CA ASP A 219 -28.02 20.12 -37.32
C ASP A 219 -27.76 19.02 -38.34
N GLU A 220 -27.79 17.75 -37.94
CA GLU A 220 -27.74 16.62 -38.85
C GLU A 220 -28.95 16.59 -39.79
N GLN A 221 -30.19 16.70 -39.25
CA GLN A 221 -31.41 16.74 -40.05
C GLN A 221 -31.42 17.96 -40.99
N ARG A 222 -31.00 19.11 -40.49
CA ARG A 222 -30.86 20.33 -41.29
C ARG A 222 -29.92 20.13 -42.47
N LYS A 223 -28.76 19.58 -42.27
CA LYS A 223 -27.75 19.32 -43.31
C LYS A 223 -28.28 18.39 -44.36
N GLU A 224 -28.99 17.34 -43.96
CA GLU A 224 -29.60 16.40 -44.90
C GLU A 224 -30.72 17.04 -45.70
N ILE A 225 -31.53 17.91 -45.13
CA ILE A 225 -32.60 18.63 -45.80
C ILE A 225 -32.02 19.67 -46.74
N GLU A 226 -31.09 20.49 -46.29
CA GLU A 226 -30.46 21.56 -47.08
C GLU A 226 -29.62 21.03 -48.26
N ALA A 227 -29.20 19.76 -48.26
CA ALA A 227 -28.54 19.13 -49.40
C ALA A 227 -29.45 19.03 -50.66
N GLY A 228 -30.76 19.07 -50.46
CA GLY A 228 -31.72 18.97 -51.59
C GLY A 228 -32.73 20.09 -51.67
N PHE A 229 -32.78 20.99 -50.67
CA PHE A 229 -33.80 22.01 -50.53
C PHE A 229 -33.24 23.32 -50.01
N THR A 230 -33.94 24.41 -50.25
CA THR A 230 -33.62 25.72 -49.68
C THR A 230 -34.02 25.78 -48.18
N LYS A 231 -33.42 26.69 -47.40
CA LYS A 231 -33.66 26.81 -45.97
C LYS A 231 -35.12 27.09 -45.58
N GLU A 232 -35.88 27.75 -46.46
CA GLU A 232 -37.26 28.12 -46.22
C GLU A 232 -38.17 26.88 -46.06
N ILE A 233 -37.76 25.71 -46.54
CA ILE A 233 -38.50 24.46 -46.35
C ILE A 233 -38.59 24.05 -44.87
N LEU A 234 -37.62 24.45 -44.02
CA LEU A 234 -37.59 24.09 -42.61
C LEU A 234 -38.73 24.73 -41.82
N SER A 235 -39.32 25.82 -42.31
CA SER A 235 -40.39 26.57 -41.67
C SER A 235 -41.80 26.23 -42.17
N ILE A 236 -41.99 25.25 -43.08
CA ILE A 236 -43.30 24.83 -43.51
C ILE A 236 -44.08 24.10 -42.40
N ASP A 237 -45.40 24.13 -42.45
CA ASP A 237 -46.21 23.27 -41.56
C ASP A 237 -46.21 21.81 -42.06
N ALA A 238 -45.11 21.12 -41.74
CA ALA A 238 -44.91 19.74 -42.15
C ALA A 238 -45.90 18.77 -41.47
N LYS A 239 -46.40 19.06 -40.27
CA LYS A 239 -47.39 18.24 -39.57
C LYS A 239 -48.74 18.29 -40.30
N GLN A 240 -49.19 19.49 -40.67
CA GLN A 240 -50.40 19.67 -41.49
C GLN A 240 -50.26 19.01 -42.87
N MET A 241 -49.10 19.16 -43.52
CA MET A 241 -48.84 18.55 -44.82
C MET A 241 -48.83 17.00 -44.77
N VAL A 242 -48.30 16.40 -43.69
CA VAL A 242 -48.37 14.94 -43.50
C VAL A 242 -49.81 14.48 -43.27
N ALA A 243 -50.60 15.22 -42.45
CA ALA A 243 -52.01 14.90 -42.25
C ALA A 243 -52.79 14.97 -43.58
N GLU A 244 -52.55 16.02 -44.38
CA GLU A 244 -53.18 16.16 -45.72
C GLU A 244 -52.71 15.05 -46.67
N TRP A 245 -51.41 14.71 -46.69
CA TRP A 245 -50.87 13.60 -47.46
C TRP A 245 -51.53 12.27 -47.17
N ASN A 246 -51.69 11.93 -45.86
CA ASN A 246 -52.34 10.71 -45.44
C ASN A 246 -53.80 10.71 -45.84
N ARG A 247 -54.55 11.78 -45.59
CA ARG A 247 -55.96 11.93 -45.99
C ARG A 247 -56.13 11.73 -47.50
N VAL A 248 -55.24 12.30 -48.33
CA VAL A 248 -55.27 12.19 -49.79
C VAL A 248 -54.90 10.78 -50.27
N SER A 249 -53.95 10.14 -49.57
CA SER A 249 -53.47 8.80 -49.90
C SER A 249 -54.54 7.71 -49.69
N ASP A 250 -55.51 7.93 -48.82
CA ASP A 250 -56.62 7.02 -48.54
C ASP A 250 -57.76 7.17 -49.52
N GLN A 251 -57.70 8.15 -50.48
CA GLN A 251 -58.70 8.37 -51.47
C GLN A 251 -58.48 7.46 -52.69
N TRP A 252 -59.54 7.27 -53.48
CA TRP A 252 -59.43 6.52 -54.73
C TRP A 252 -58.58 7.25 -55.77
N PHE A 253 -58.16 6.61 -56.84
CA PHE A 253 -57.13 6.96 -57.80
C PHE A 253 -57.10 8.44 -58.28
N LEU A 254 -58.18 9.06 -58.71
CA LEU A 254 -58.17 10.42 -59.32
C LEU A 254 -57.96 11.52 -58.26
N PRO A 255 -58.70 11.64 -57.13
CA PRO A 255 -58.47 12.60 -56.07
C PRO A 255 -57.07 12.43 -55.42
N ARG A 256 -56.64 11.20 -55.25
CA ARG A 256 -55.30 10.87 -54.77
C ARG A 256 -54.20 11.47 -55.64
N TYR A 257 -54.31 11.27 -56.97
CA TYR A 257 -53.32 11.80 -57.91
C TYR A 257 -53.23 13.33 -57.88
N PHE A 258 -54.37 14.01 -57.93
CA PHE A 258 -54.40 15.48 -57.90
C PHE A 258 -53.97 16.06 -56.55
N GLY A 259 -54.36 15.46 -55.47
CA GLY A 259 -53.98 15.89 -54.09
C GLY A 259 -52.48 15.72 -53.84
N GLN A 260 -51.91 14.57 -54.16
CA GLN A 260 -50.46 14.34 -54.10
C GLN A 260 -49.66 15.28 -54.98
N ARG A 261 -50.13 15.60 -56.18
CA ARG A 261 -49.53 16.54 -57.11
C ARG A 261 -49.54 17.98 -56.53
N LYS A 262 -50.60 18.40 -55.83
CA LYS A 262 -50.68 19.70 -55.19
C LYS A 262 -49.60 19.83 -54.06
N ILE A 263 -49.47 18.83 -53.22
CA ILE A 263 -48.47 18.80 -52.16
C ILE A 263 -47.05 18.78 -52.73
N LYS A 264 -46.84 17.94 -53.80
CA LYS A 264 -45.58 17.91 -54.51
C LYS A 264 -45.19 19.27 -55.08
N LYS A 265 -46.16 19.99 -55.71
CA LYS A 265 -45.91 21.32 -56.23
C LYS A 265 -45.54 22.33 -55.16
N ALA A 266 -46.17 22.26 -54.02
CA ALA A 266 -45.83 23.12 -52.85
C ALA A 266 -44.42 22.88 -52.31
N ILE A 267 -43.98 21.61 -52.25
CA ILE A 267 -42.64 21.24 -51.79
C ILE A 267 -41.57 21.59 -52.84
N ASN A 268 -41.87 21.37 -54.15
CA ASN A 268 -40.93 21.69 -55.23
C ASN A 268 -40.56 23.17 -55.33
N ILE A 269 -41.31 24.10 -54.72
CA ILE A 269 -40.94 25.51 -54.64
C ILE A 269 -39.59 25.71 -53.91
N TYR A 270 -39.34 24.83 -52.96
CA TYR A 270 -38.13 24.85 -52.13
C TYR A 270 -37.04 23.88 -52.59
N ALA A 271 -37.34 23.02 -53.58
CA ALA A 271 -36.44 21.95 -54.01
C ALA A 271 -35.36 22.49 -54.98
N LEU A 272 -34.09 22.13 -54.74
CA LEU A 272 -32.97 22.39 -55.63
C LEU A 272 -33.00 21.46 -56.87
N LYS A 273 -33.63 20.28 -56.74
CA LYS A 273 -33.90 19.32 -57.78
C LYS A 273 -35.30 18.76 -57.56
N THR A 274 -36.01 18.46 -58.65
CA THR A 274 -37.39 17.92 -58.63
C THR A 274 -37.43 16.65 -57.73
N ILE A 275 -38.29 16.63 -56.74
CA ILE A 275 -38.49 15.48 -55.84
C ILE A 275 -39.38 14.43 -56.44
N GLU A 276 -39.13 13.15 -56.25
CA GLU A 276 -40.04 12.07 -56.62
C GLU A 276 -41.20 11.95 -55.62
N THR A 277 -42.35 11.48 -56.05
CA THR A 277 -43.54 11.38 -55.17
C THR A 277 -43.34 10.44 -54.00
N LYS A 278 -42.54 9.38 -54.18
CA LYS A 278 -42.20 8.42 -53.10
C LYS A 278 -41.40 9.04 -51.95
N ASP A 279 -40.61 10.11 -52.22
CA ASP A 279 -39.70 10.72 -51.25
C ASP A 279 -40.35 11.87 -50.47
N ILE A 280 -41.58 12.28 -50.83
CA ILE A 280 -42.28 13.39 -50.17
C ILE A 280 -42.57 13.07 -48.69
N LYS A 281 -43.18 11.91 -48.43
CA LYS A 281 -43.54 11.51 -47.07
C LYS A 281 -42.30 11.36 -46.14
N PRO A 282 -41.24 10.67 -46.57
CA PRO A 282 -39.96 10.65 -45.80
C PRO A 282 -39.40 12.03 -45.53
N LEU A 283 -39.38 12.93 -46.48
CA LEU A 283 -38.95 14.32 -46.33
C LEU A 283 -39.77 15.06 -45.28
N LEU A 284 -41.09 15.02 -45.36
CA LEU A 284 -41.99 15.68 -44.41
C LEU A 284 -41.77 15.17 -42.97
N HIS A 285 -41.56 13.85 -42.79
CA HIS A 285 -41.23 13.29 -41.48
C HIS A 285 -39.86 13.75 -40.97
N ARG A 286 -38.88 13.96 -41.89
CA ARG A 286 -37.57 14.52 -41.54
C ARG A 286 -37.68 15.96 -41.11
N ILE A 287 -38.49 16.77 -41.79
CA ILE A 287 -38.76 18.16 -41.39
C ILE A 287 -39.46 18.22 -40.04
N ILE A 288 -40.42 17.34 -39.77
CA ILE A 288 -41.08 17.26 -38.45
C ILE A 288 -40.03 16.97 -37.34
N ARG A 289 -39.14 16.00 -37.56
CA ARG A 289 -38.08 15.70 -36.59
C ARG A 289 -37.16 16.92 -36.38
N TYR A 290 -36.75 17.58 -37.48
CA TYR A 290 -35.95 18.82 -37.35
C TYR A 290 -36.68 19.87 -36.48
N GLN A 291 -37.98 20.10 -36.73
CA GLN A 291 -38.76 21.09 -35.97
C GLN A 291 -38.91 20.71 -34.50
N GLU A 292 -39.08 19.42 -34.17
CA GLU A 292 -39.14 18.95 -32.80
C GLU A 292 -37.83 19.12 -32.07
N GLU A 293 -36.68 18.85 -32.73
CA GLU A 293 -35.35 19.09 -32.18
C GLU A 293 -35.04 20.60 -32.04
N GLU A 294 -35.48 21.43 -33.05
CA GLU A 294 -35.35 22.89 -32.98
C GLU A 294 -36.14 23.48 -31.80
N ASP A 295 -37.41 23.06 -31.60
CA ASP A 295 -38.25 23.49 -30.48
C ASP A 295 -37.62 23.13 -29.12
N ALA A 296 -36.94 21.98 -29.04
CA ALA A 296 -36.21 21.55 -27.82
C ALA A 296 -35.03 22.48 -27.55
N VAL A 297 -34.23 22.82 -28.53
CA VAL A 297 -33.06 23.70 -28.41
C VAL A 297 -33.48 25.12 -28.12
N GLN A 298 -34.54 25.62 -28.76
CA GLN A 298 -34.96 27.03 -28.70
C GLN A 298 -35.31 27.49 -27.27
N LYS A 299 -35.79 26.58 -26.43
CA LYS A 299 -36.05 26.85 -24.99
C LYS A 299 -34.83 27.34 -24.25
N TYR A 300 -33.64 26.99 -24.70
CA TYR A 300 -32.35 27.27 -24.02
C TYR A 300 -31.49 28.31 -24.78
N THR A 301 -31.88 28.74 -25.96
CA THR A 301 -31.08 29.61 -26.85
C THR A 301 -30.63 30.90 -26.17
N ASP A 302 -31.45 31.51 -25.32
CA ASP A 302 -31.09 32.73 -24.58
C ASP A 302 -30.08 32.48 -23.46
N GLN A 303 -30.01 31.24 -22.96
CA GLN A 303 -29.15 30.86 -21.84
C GLN A 303 -27.77 30.39 -22.31
N LEU A 304 -27.68 29.74 -23.47
CA LEU A 304 -26.44 29.17 -24.02
C LEU A 304 -25.28 30.17 -24.07
N PRO A 305 -25.44 31.42 -24.56
CA PRO A 305 -24.34 32.37 -24.61
C PRO A 305 -23.85 32.80 -23.23
N SER A 306 -24.75 32.86 -22.25
CA SER A 306 -24.41 33.23 -20.87
C SER A 306 -23.62 32.16 -20.11
N LEU A 307 -23.79 30.90 -20.50
CA LEU A 307 -23.13 29.74 -19.88
C LEU A 307 -21.88 29.34 -20.67
N PHE A 308 -21.97 29.26 -21.99
CA PHE A 308 -20.92 28.73 -22.86
C PHE A 308 -20.21 29.82 -23.68
N GLY A 309 -20.42 31.11 -23.35
CA GLY A 309 -19.76 32.26 -23.99
C GLY A 309 -19.96 32.28 -25.50
N ARG A 310 -18.87 32.46 -26.25
CA ARG A 310 -18.86 32.53 -27.72
C ARG A 310 -19.37 31.25 -28.39
N PHE A 311 -19.17 30.07 -27.77
CA PHE A 311 -19.61 28.78 -28.33
C PHE A 311 -21.13 28.60 -28.22
N GLY A 312 -21.76 29.13 -27.15
CA GLY A 312 -23.22 29.17 -27.05
C GLY A 312 -23.89 30.06 -28.10
N LYS A 313 -23.22 31.13 -28.59
CA LYS A 313 -23.72 31.97 -29.68
C LYS A 313 -23.68 31.28 -31.04
N ASN A 314 -22.69 30.43 -31.25
CA ASN A 314 -22.45 29.72 -32.49
C ASN A 314 -23.07 28.33 -32.49
N GLU A 315 -23.65 27.90 -31.37
CA GLU A 315 -24.21 26.57 -31.19
C GLU A 315 -23.22 25.46 -31.59
N ASP A 316 -21.97 25.61 -31.13
CA ASP A 316 -20.90 24.63 -31.37
C ASP A 316 -21.02 23.46 -30.37
N TRP A 317 -21.88 22.53 -30.71
CA TRP A 317 -22.29 21.43 -29.82
C TRP A 317 -21.14 20.57 -29.34
N THR A 318 -20.16 20.31 -30.19
CA THR A 318 -18.98 19.50 -29.83
C THR A 318 -18.16 20.18 -28.75
N VAL A 319 -17.94 21.49 -28.87
CA VAL A 319 -17.18 22.27 -27.87
C VAL A 319 -18.02 22.46 -26.61
N ILE A 320 -19.33 22.69 -26.72
CA ILE A 320 -20.23 22.78 -25.57
C ILE A 320 -20.21 21.48 -24.77
N GLU A 321 -20.26 20.32 -25.44
CA GLU A 321 -20.15 19.01 -24.78
C GLU A 321 -18.80 18.85 -24.04
N GLN A 322 -17.70 19.27 -24.67
CA GLN A 322 -16.39 19.28 -24.02
C GLN A 322 -16.38 20.15 -22.78
N ILE A 323 -16.93 21.38 -22.86
CA ILE A 323 -17.00 22.30 -21.70
C ILE A 323 -17.82 21.68 -20.56
N ILE A 324 -18.95 21.02 -20.86
CA ILE A 324 -19.78 20.33 -19.88
C ILE A 324 -18.97 19.22 -19.16
N ASN A 325 -18.25 18.40 -19.92
CA ASN A 325 -17.45 17.31 -19.38
C ASN A 325 -16.27 17.81 -18.54
N ASP A 326 -15.57 18.82 -19.03
CA ASP A 326 -14.46 19.45 -18.33
C ASP A 326 -14.93 20.14 -17.04
N MET A 327 -16.08 20.81 -17.05
CA MET A 327 -16.68 21.44 -15.87
C MET A 327 -17.10 20.39 -14.81
N ALA A 328 -17.68 19.26 -15.22
CA ALA A 328 -18.00 18.17 -14.32
C ALA A 328 -16.74 17.58 -13.68
N SER A 329 -15.67 17.40 -14.47
CA SER A 329 -14.37 16.93 -13.99
C SER A 329 -13.73 17.94 -13.02
N LEU A 330 -13.73 19.21 -13.35
CA LEU A 330 -13.26 20.30 -12.48
C LEU A 330 -13.99 20.29 -11.13
N HIS A 331 -15.31 20.16 -11.16
CA HIS A 331 -16.12 20.11 -9.94
C HIS A 331 -15.77 18.88 -9.07
N SER A 332 -15.58 17.71 -9.67
CA SER A 332 -15.16 16.50 -8.96
C SER A 332 -13.78 16.69 -8.29
N HIS A 333 -12.81 17.27 -8.99
CA HIS A 333 -11.49 17.58 -8.40
C HIS A 333 -11.58 18.59 -7.26
N LEU A 334 -12.42 19.62 -7.39
CA LEU A 334 -12.66 20.59 -6.32
C LEU A 334 -13.28 19.95 -5.08
N LEU A 335 -14.24 19.04 -5.26
CA LEU A 335 -14.84 18.27 -4.15
C LEU A 335 -13.81 17.37 -3.45
N ASN A 336 -12.98 16.69 -4.22
CA ASN A 336 -11.90 15.85 -3.68
C ASN A 336 -10.89 16.64 -2.85
N TYR A 337 -10.58 17.86 -3.28
CA TYR A 337 -9.69 18.78 -2.56
C TYR A 337 -10.34 19.33 -1.30
N ALA A 338 -11.50 19.97 -1.45
CA ALA A 338 -12.11 20.75 -0.36
C ALA A 338 -12.83 19.87 0.67
N LYS A 339 -13.30 18.66 0.27
CA LYS A 339 -14.11 17.74 1.10
C LYS A 339 -15.38 18.36 1.70
N ASP A 340 -15.69 19.60 1.34
CA ASP A 340 -16.82 20.41 1.83
C ASP A 340 -17.40 21.24 0.68
N ILE A 341 -18.71 21.19 0.50
CA ILE A 341 -19.44 21.88 -0.55
C ILE A 341 -19.36 23.42 -0.39
N ALA A 342 -19.37 23.91 0.85
CA ALA A 342 -19.27 25.36 1.10
C ALA A 342 -17.91 25.90 0.64
N LYS A 343 -16.83 25.17 0.92
CA LYS A 343 -15.47 25.52 0.47
C LYS A 343 -15.34 25.44 -1.06
N VAL A 344 -15.93 24.44 -1.71
CA VAL A 344 -16.00 24.37 -3.18
C VAL A 344 -16.71 25.59 -3.76
N SER A 345 -17.83 25.99 -3.17
CA SER A 345 -18.57 27.16 -3.60
C SER A 345 -17.76 28.44 -3.45
N GLN A 346 -17.01 28.58 -2.36
CA GLN A 346 -16.11 29.71 -2.14
C GLN A 346 -14.99 29.77 -3.18
N ILE A 347 -14.35 28.64 -3.48
CA ILE A 347 -13.29 28.56 -4.52
C ILE A 347 -13.86 28.94 -5.88
N LYS A 348 -15.03 28.42 -6.26
CA LYS A 348 -15.71 28.78 -7.51
C LYS A 348 -16.05 30.26 -7.58
N GLN A 349 -16.54 30.84 -6.49
CA GLN A 349 -16.81 32.27 -6.40
C GLN A 349 -15.55 33.10 -6.58
N ASN A 350 -14.44 32.73 -5.95
CA ASN A 350 -13.15 33.42 -6.10
C ASN A 350 -12.65 33.35 -7.56
N LEU A 351 -12.76 32.17 -8.18
CA LEU A 351 -12.38 32.01 -9.57
C LEU A 351 -13.30 32.80 -10.50
N SER A 352 -14.61 32.87 -10.23
CA SER A 352 -15.57 33.61 -11.04
C SER A 352 -15.26 35.13 -11.09
N VAL A 353 -14.79 35.68 -9.97
CA VAL A 353 -14.35 37.09 -9.92
C VAL A 353 -13.14 37.32 -10.81
N GLN A 354 -12.21 36.39 -10.89
CA GLN A 354 -11.00 36.51 -11.73
C GLN A 354 -11.28 36.29 -13.23
N LEU A 355 -12.39 35.63 -13.55
CA LEU A 355 -12.82 35.39 -14.93
C LEU A 355 -13.74 36.48 -15.49
N THR A 356 -13.86 37.62 -14.82
CA THR A 356 -14.75 38.73 -15.25
C THR A 356 -14.39 39.26 -16.66
N GLU A 357 -13.08 39.26 -17.00
CA GLU A 357 -12.57 39.65 -18.32
C GLU A 357 -12.47 38.47 -19.30
N GLY A 358 -12.98 37.32 -18.91
CA GLY A 358 -13.00 36.09 -19.70
C GLY A 358 -11.82 35.14 -19.45
N ILE A 359 -12.01 33.89 -19.83
CA ILE A 359 -11.01 32.83 -19.61
C ILE A 359 -9.70 33.07 -20.38
N GLN A 360 -9.76 33.74 -21.54
CA GLN A 360 -8.56 34.00 -22.34
C GLN A 360 -7.63 34.97 -21.62
N THR A 361 -8.14 36.07 -21.09
CA THR A 361 -7.35 37.04 -20.30
C THR A 361 -6.77 36.38 -19.06
N PHE A 362 -7.57 35.54 -18.37
CA PHE A 362 -7.09 34.77 -17.22
C PHE A 362 -5.93 33.84 -17.60
N LYS A 363 -6.05 33.11 -18.71
CA LYS A 363 -4.98 32.22 -19.22
C LYS A 363 -3.73 33.02 -19.59
N ASP A 364 -3.86 34.15 -20.27
CA ASP A 364 -2.72 34.98 -20.67
C ASP A 364 -1.90 35.43 -19.44
N ILE A 365 -2.55 35.69 -18.33
CA ILE A 365 -1.90 36.12 -17.07
C ILE A 365 -1.30 34.90 -16.34
N HIS A 366 -2.02 33.80 -16.22
CA HIS A 366 -1.70 32.72 -15.28
C HIS A 366 -1.16 31.43 -15.92
N ALA A 367 -1.31 31.22 -17.24
CA ALA A 367 -0.99 29.93 -17.88
C ALA A 367 0.49 29.55 -17.69
N HIS A 368 1.42 30.49 -17.68
CA HIS A 368 2.84 30.17 -17.48
C HIS A 368 3.08 29.56 -16.10
N SER A 369 2.65 30.25 -15.03
CA SER A 369 2.82 29.78 -13.64
C SER A 369 2.05 28.49 -13.37
N PHE A 370 0.87 28.34 -13.95
CA PHE A 370 0.04 27.14 -13.80
C PHE A 370 0.65 25.93 -14.52
N ASN A 371 1.15 26.10 -15.73
CA ASN A 371 1.85 25.02 -16.45
C ASN A 371 3.13 24.61 -15.74
N GLU A 372 3.90 25.57 -15.24
CA GLU A 372 5.11 25.30 -14.45
C GLU A 372 4.76 24.45 -13.23
N LEU A 373 3.74 24.82 -12.47
CA LEU A 373 3.33 24.09 -11.27
C LEU A 373 2.81 22.67 -11.58
N TYR A 374 2.06 22.52 -12.67
CA TYR A 374 1.63 21.21 -13.15
C TYR A 374 2.83 20.33 -13.54
N GLN A 375 3.80 20.88 -14.27
CA GLN A 375 5.03 20.17 -14.64
C GLN A 375 5.85 19.76 -13.42
N LEU A 376 5.93 20.61 -12.39
CA LEU A 376 6.59 20.29 -11.14
C LEU A 376 5.91 19.13 -10.42
N SER A 377 4.57 19.05 -10.43
CA SER A 377 3.82 17.94 -9.85
C SER A 377 4.04 16.62 -10.61
N ASP A 378 4.09 16.69 -11.94
CA ASP A 378 4.36 15.52 -12.78
C ASP A 378 5.81 15.02 -12.59
N THR A 379 6.77 15.94 -12.61
CA THR A 379 8.18 15.64 -12.35
C THR A 379 8.40 15.03 -10.98
N LEU A 380 7.69 15.53 -9.96
CA LEU A 380 7.74 14.99 -8.61
C LEU A 380 7.30 13.52 -8.59
N THR A 381 6.19 13.19 -9.24
CA THR A 381 5.70 11.82 -9.35
C THR A 381 6.70 10.90 -10.06
N VAL A 382 7.39 11.39 -11.09
CA VAL A 382 8.43 10.63 -11.80
C VAL A 382 9.64 10.37 -10.90
N ILE A 383 10.11 11.39 -10.18
CA ILE A 383 11.26 11.26 -9.26
C ILE A 383 10.91 10.33 -8.09
N GLU A 384 9.72 10.45 -7.50
CA GLU A 384 9.23 9.55 -6.45
C GLU A 384 9.28 8.07 -6.91
N LYS A 385 8.79 7.80 -8.12
CA LYS A 385 8.83 6.45 -8.69
C LYS A 385 10.26 5.94 -8.89
N LYS A 386 11.18 6.80 -9.33
CA LYS A 386 12.59 6.44 -9.47
C LYS A 386 13.24 6.19 -8.12
N LEU A 387 13.00 7.04 -7.12
CA LEU A 387 13.50 6.86 -5.75
C LEU A 387 12.99 5.54 -5.14
N SER A 388 11.70 5.22 -5.36
CA SER A 388 11.16 3.92 -4.95
C SER A 388 11.84 2.75 -5.64
N GLY A 389 12.15 2.85 -6.93
CA GLY A 389 12.86 1.80 -7.67
C GLY A 389 14.32 1.63 -7.26
N THR A 390 15.04 2.73 -7.03
CA THR A 390 16.50 2.71 -6.74
C THR A 390 16.81 2.49 -5.26
N LEU A 391 15.99 3.06 -4.36
CA LEU A 391 16.23 3.03 -2.91
C LEU A 391 15.18 2.21 -2.13
N GLY A 392 14.16 1.66 -2.80
CA GLY A 392 13.09 0.91 -2.15
C GLY A 392 12.23 1.72 -1.18
N ILE A 393 12.18 3.05 -1.35
CA ILE A 393 11.50 3.97 -0.46
C ILE A 393 10.00 3.97 -0.79
N SER A 394 9.14 3.79 0.21
CA SER A 394 7.69 3.97 0.04
C SER A 394 7.31 5.46 0.11
N THR A 395 6.18 5.81 -0.53
CA THR A 395 5.63 7.17 -0.44
C THR A 395 5.21 7.54 0.99
N GLU A 396 4.79 6.56 1.79
CA GLU A 396 4.43 6.75 3.21
C GLU A 396 5.66 7.07 4.06
N GLU A 397 6.81 6.53 3.70
CA GLU A 397 8.08 6.86 4.37
C GLU A 397 8.61 8.24 3.98
N LEU A 398 8.41 8.67 2.72
CA LEU A 398 8.78 10.01 2.27
C LEU A 398 7.96 11.09 2.94
N TYR A 399 6.65 10.88 3.03
CA TYR A 399 5.69 11.89 3.44
C TYR A 399 4.91 11.45 4.68
N THR A 400 4.82 12.33 5.63
CA THR A 400 3.79 12.24 6.66
C THR A 400 2.52 12.92 6.14
N SER A 401 1.35 12.55 6.67
CA SER A 401 0.06 13.18 6.34
C SER A 401 -0.06 14.63 6.84
N SER A 402 1.05 15.27 7.23
CA SER A 402 1.07 16.64 7.75
C SER A 402 1.16 17.67 6.62
N ALA A 403 0.74 18.90 6.94
CA ALA A 403 0.86 20.06 6.07
C ALA A 403 2.32 20.41 5.75
N ASP A 404 3.27 20.04 6.62
CA ASP A 404 4.71 20.30 6.45
C ASP A 404 5.46 19.22 5.66
N TRP A 405 4.77 18.46 4.81
CA TRP A 405 5.34 17.36 4.06
C TRP A 405 6.63 17.71 3.29
N ILE A 406 6.71 18.92 2.73
CA ILE A 406 7.91 19.39 1.98
C ILE A 406 9.11 19.50 2.92
N THR A 407 8.94 20.11 4.08
CA THR A 407 10.02 20.27 5.06
C THR A 407 10.50 18.92 5.58
N ILE A 408 9.57 18.01 5.86
CA ILE A 408 9.88 16.67 6.31
C ILE A 408 10.62 15.87 5.23
N ALA A 409 10.12 15.90 3.99
CA ALA A 409 10.75 15.21 2.86
C ALA A 409 12.15 15.79 2.54
N LEU A 410 12.32 17.11 2.62
CA LEU A 410 13.63 17.76 2.46
C LEU A 410 14.62 17.30 3.53
N SER A 411 14.21 17.29 4.80
CA SER A 411 15.06 16.87 5.92
C SER A 411 15.49 15.40 5.76
N LYS A 412 14.56 14.51 5.41
CA LYS A 412 14.86 13.09 5.16
C LYS A 412 15.79 12.92 3.97
N ALA A 413 15.47 13.53 2.84
CA ALA A 413 16.28 13.42 1.63
C ALA A 413 17.70 13.94 1.83
N GLN A 414 17.86 15.04 2.57
CA GLN A 414 19.18 15.57 2.92
C GLN A 414 19.94 14.60 3.83
N THR A 415 19.26 14.08 4.87
CA THR A 415 19.84 13.10 5.78
C THR A 415 20.30 11.84 5.04
N TRP A 416 19.49 11.33 4.13
CA TRP A 416 19.87 10.18 3.30
C TRP A 416 21.05 10.49 2.40
N LYS A 417 21.02 11.63 1.69
CA LYS A 417 22.09 12.06 0.80
C LYS A 417 23.43 12.17 1.52
N ASP A 418 23.44 12.81 2.71
CA ASP A 418 24.65 13.04 3.49
C ASP A 418 25.24 11.75 4.11
N ASN A 419 24.45 10.66 4.13
CA ASN A 419 24.87 9.37 4.69
C ASN A 419 24.92 8.23 3.67
N LEU A 420 24.88 8.51 2.36
CA LEU A 420 24.95 7.47 1.32
C LEU A 420 26.25 6.66 1.32
N ASP A 421 27.32 7.14 1.94
CA ASP A 421 28.54 6.38 2.15
C ASP A 421 28.32 5.13 3.02
N LYS A 422 27.34 5.16 3.93
CA LYS A 422 26.93 4.04 4.79
C LYS A 422 25.95 3.06 4.12
N LEU A 423 25.57 3.29 2.88
CA LEU A 423 24.55 2.48 2.18
C LEU A 423 24.95 1.00 2.06
N LYS A 424 26.26 0.72 1.91
CA LYS A 424 26.77 -0.64 1.86
C LYS A 424 26.55 -1.39 3.17
N ASP A 425 26.83 -0.75 4.29
CA ASP A 425 26.71 -1.37 5.61
C ASP A 425 25.24 -1.62 5.94
N CYS A 426 24.35 -0.68 5.60
CA CYS A 426 22.91 -0.88 5.68
C CYS A 426 22.41 -2.05 4.83
N TYR A 427 22.91 -2.18 3.60
CA TYR A 427 22.56 -3.31 2.74
C TYR A 427 22.98 -4.64 3.35
N GLN A 428 24.19 -4.73 3.90
CA GLN A 428 24.68 -5.94 4.57
C GLN A 428 23.80 -6.33 5.75
N TRP A 429 23.39 -5.35 6.56
CA TRP A 429 22.44 -5.60 7.64
C TRP A 429 21.07 -6.07 7.14
N LEU A 430 20.54 -5.49 6.05
CA LEU A 430 19.28 -5.94 5.44
C LEU A 430 19.38 -7.39 4.95
N GLN A 431 20.52 -7.81 4.40
CA GLN A 431 20.76 -9.20 3.99
C GLN A 431 20.76 -10.15 5.20
N ALA A 432 21.45 -9.76 6.30
CA ALA A 432 21.43 -10.54 7.52
C ALA A 432 20.00 -10.66 8.10
N TYR A 433 19.23 -9.58 8.11
CA TYR A 433 17.83 -9.58 8.51
C TYR A 433 16.96 -10.53 7.63
N GLN A 434 17.15 -10.49 6.31
CA GLN A 434 16.44 -11.41 5.40
C GLN A 434 16.81 -12.88 5.64
N THR A 435 18.07 -13.14 6.02
CA THR A 435 18.53 -14.49 6.37
C THR A 435 17.80 -15.02 7.60
N LEU A 436 17.64 -14.22 8.65
CA LEU A 436 16.83 -14.59 9.83
C LEU A 436 15.38 -14.94 9.45
N ASN A 437 14.77 -14.14 8.57
CA ASN A 437 13.40 -14.43 8.10
C ASN A 437 13.31 -15.76 7.34
N LYS A 438 14.31 -16.07 6.49
CA LYS A 438 14.36 -17.35 5.75
C LYS A 438 14.54 -18.54 6.67
N LEU A 439 15.26 -18.38 7.76
CA LEU A 439 15.46 -19.41 8.79
C LEU A 439 14.29 -19.50 9.79
N GLY A 440 13.25 -18.68 9.63
CA GLY A 440 12.06 -18.71 10.49
C GLY A 440 12.22 -17.99 11.83
N ILE A 441 13.38 -17.37 12.11
CA ILE A 441 13.68 -16.66 13.36
C ILE A 441 13.63 -15.13 13.20
N GLY A 442 12.85 -14.63 12.24
CA GLY A 442 12.68 -13.19 12.01
C GLY A 442 12.13 -12.42 13.22
N PHE A 443 11.43 -13.11 14.14
CA PHE A 443 10.94 -12.53 15.38
C PHE A 443 12.07 -11.92 16.23
N VAL A 444 13.29 -12.49 16.17
CA VAL A 444 14.46 -11.96 16.90
C VAL A 444 14.75 -10.52 16.49
N ALA A 445 14.70 -10.22 15.19
CA ALA A 445 14.94 -8.85 14.70
C ALA A 445 13.79 -7.90 15.04
N THR A 446 12.55 -8.39 15.07
CA THR A 446 11.38 -7.62 15.50
C THR A 446 11.49 -7.23 16.98
N GLU A 447 11.76 -8.20 17.84
CA GLU A 447 11.90 -7.95 19.28
C GLU A 447 13.16 -7.13 19.62
N TYR A 448 14.26 -7.32 18.89
CA TYR A 448 15.44 -6.47 18.96
C TYR A 448 15.08 -4.99 18.81
N LYS A 449 14.20 -4.69 17.83
CA LYS A 449 13.69 -3.33 17.62
C LYS A 449 12.76 -2.87 18.74
N GLU A 450 11.73 -3.66 19.04
CA GLU A 450 10.65 -3.27 19.94
C GLU A 450 11.11 -3.12 21.38
N LYS A 451 11.96 -4.04 21.83
CA LYS A 451 12.52 -4.04 23.19
C LYS A 451 13.79 -3.19 23.32
N ASN A 452 14.25 -2.58 22.20
CA ASN A 452 15.46 -1.75 22.15
C ASN A 452 16.68 -2.44 22.78
N ILE A 453 16.91 -3.72 22.43
CA ILE A 453 17.98 -4.55 22.98
C ILE A 453 19.33 -3.96 22.57
N PRO A 454 20.34 -3.88 23.46
CA PRO A 454 21.70 -3.50 23.10
C PRO A 454 22.30 -4.51 22.10
N THR A 455 22.90 -4.00 21.02
CA THR A 455 23.43 -4.85 19.92
C THR A 455 24.48 -5.85 20.41
N ASP A 456 25.33 -5.43 21.33
CA ASP A 456 26.40 -6.24 21.92
C ASP A 456 25.90 -7.37 22.83
N GLN A 457 24.67 -7.29 23.33
CA GLN A 457 24.03 -8.30 24.17
C GLN A 457 23.06 -9.23 23.40
N LEU A 458 22.79 -8.95 22.11
CA LEU A 458 21.75 -9.65 21.37
C LEU A 458 21.99 -11.16 21.26
N THR A 459 23.24 -11.58 20.98
CA THR A 459 23.62 -13.00 20.91
C THR A 459 23.42 -13.68 22.25
N ASP A 460 23.92 -13.06 23.33
CA ASP A 460 23.83 -13.62 24.69
C ASP A 460 22.37 -13.75 25.14
N ILE A 461 21.56 -12.74 24.90
CA ILE A 461 20.12 -12.77 25.23
C ILE A 461 19.39 -13.85 24.42
N PHE A 462 19.74 -14.02 23.14
CA PHE A 462 19.16 -15.09 22.33
C PHE A 462 19.55 -16.46 22.85
N CYS A 463 20.83 -16.71 23.07
CA CYS A 463 21.31 -17.99 23.63
C CYS A 463 20.65 -18.30 24.95
N LYS A 464 20.59 -17.33 25.86
CA LYS A 464 19.92 -17.50 27.16
C LYS A 464 18.46 -17.85 27.04
N SER A 465 17.73 -17.15 26.13
CA SER A 465 16.32 -17.41 25.86
C SER A 465 16.10 -18.79 25.22
N PHE A 466 17.00 -19.19 24.32
CA PHE A 466 16.98 -20.51 23.71
C PHE A 466 17.16 -21.62 24.74
N TYR A 467 18.21 -21.54 25.56
CA TYR A 467 18.45 -22.55 26.57
C TYR A 467 17.36 -22.57 27.67
N GLN A 468 16.74 -21.45 27.98
CA GLN A 468 15.56 -21.43 28.84
C GLN A 468 14.39 -22.21 28.22
N ALA A 469 14.12 -22.01 26.93
CA ALA A 469 13.07 -22.73 26.21
C ALA A 469 13.37 -24.24 26.12
N VAL A 470 14.64 -24.60 25.86
CA VAL A 470 15.10 -25.99 25.83
C VAL A 470 14.91 -26.67 27.18
N ILE A 471 15.31 -26.01 28.29
CA ILE A 471 15.13 -26.53 29.66
C ILE A 471 13.63 -26.83 29.90
N GLN A 472 12.76 -25.86 29.61
CA GLN A 472 11.31 -26.03 29.79
C GLN A 472 10.75 -27.15 28.92
N TYR A 473 11.19 -27.25 27.67
CA TYR A 473 10.77 -28.25 26.71
C TYR A 473 11.15 -29.67 27.17
N ILE A 474 12.41 -29.86 27.61
CA ILE A 474 12.90 -31.17 28.05
C ILE A 474 12.19 -31.61 29.34
N ILE A 475 12.04 -30.74 30.31
CA ILE A 475 11.32 -31.02 31.56
C ILE A 475 9.87 -31.42 31.29
N ALA A 476 9.20 -30.73 30.34
CA ALA A 476 7.82 -31.04 29.98
C ALA A 476 7.66 -32.40 29.26
N LYS A 477 8.69 -32.85 28.53
CA LYS A 477 8.64 -34.14 27.77
C LYS A 477 9.19 -35.34 28.53
N GLU A 478 9.97 -35.16 29.58
CA GLU A 478 10.62 -36.26 30.30
C GLU A 478 10.04 -36.38 31.71
N PRO A 479 9.12 -37.33 31.97
CA PRO A 479 8.45 -37.48 33.28
C PRO A 479 9.41 -37.72 34.44
N THR A 480 10.56 -38.37 34.20
CA THR A 480 11.58 -38.61 35.22
C THR A 480 12.20 -37.33 35.79
N LEU A 481 12.02 -36.20 35.08
CA LEU A 481 12.51 -34.87 35.46
C LEU A 481 11.43 -33.99 36.10
N GLU A 482 10.21 -34.49 36.32
CA GLU A 482 9.10 -33.71 36.87
C GLU A 482 9.43 -33.04 38.23
N LEU A 483 10.27 -33.68 39.02
CA LEU A 483 10.73 -33.18 40.33
C LEU A 483 12.02 -32.35 40.25
N PHE A 484 12.46 -32.00 39.03
CA PHE A 484 13.68 -31.20 38.87
C PHE A 484 13.53 -29.83 39.53
N ASN A 485 14.49 -29.52 40.40
CA ASN A 485 14.57 -28.23 41.09
C ASN A 485 15.93 -27.57 40.85
N GLY A 486 15.94 -26.58 39.96
CA GLY A 486 17.18 -25.87 39.57
C GLY A 486 17.91 -25.20 40.72
N LYS A 487 17.22 -24.77 41.80
CA LYS A 487 17.86 -24.20 42.98
C LYS A 487 18.64 -25.24 43.75
N ILE A 488 18.06 -26.42 43.97
CA ILE A 488 18.76 -27.53 44.65
C ILE A 488 19.96 -27.98 43.82
N PHE A 489 19.81 -28.03 42.50
CA PHE A 489 20.89 -28.37 41.58
C PHE A 489 22.06 -27.39 41.64
N ASN A 490 21.77 -26.08 41.68
CA ASN A 490 22.79 -25.05 41.86
C ASN A 490 23.47 -25.10 43.24
N ASP A 491 22.69 -25.37 44.28
CA ASP A 491 23.24 -25.52 45.66
C ASP A 491 24.18 -26.75 45.75
N ILE A 492 23.93 -27.79 44.99
CA ILE A 492 24.81 -28.96 44.89
C ILE A 492 26.10 -28.59 44.15
N ILE A 493 26.00 -27.95 42.96
CA ILE A 493 27.19 -27.53 42.19
C ILE A 493 28.07 -26.59 43.01
N ALA A 494 27.49 -25.66 43.74
CA ALA A 494 28.23 -24.71 44.59
C ALA A 494 28.96 -25.35 45.79
N LYS A 495 28.58 -26.58 46.14
CA LYS A 495 29.19 -27.32 47.27
C LYS A 495 30.34 -28.25 46.85
N TYR A 496 30.45 -28.55 45.56
CA TYR A 496 31.50 -29.38 44.96
C TYR A 496 32.46 -28.57 44.11
#